data_f3df555fabe587a80ed0367fe578700f
#
_entry.id   f3df555fabe587a80ed0367fe578700f
#
_cell.length_a   1.000
_cell.length_b   1.000
_cell.length_c   1.000
_cell.angle_alpha   90.00
_cell.angle_beta   90.00
_cell.angle_gamma   90.00
#
_symmetry.space_group_name_H-M   'P 1'
#
loop_
_entity.id
_entity.type
_entity.pdbx_description
1 polymer ?
#
loop_
_entity_poly.entity_id
_entity_poly.type
_entity_poly.pdbx_seq_one_letter_code
_entity_poly.pdbx_strand_id
1 'polypeptide(L)'
;MRYIIFPMQPTPNGRMHIGHGGGTYLRADIVARALRRDGHDVIVASGTDAFENWILAASEMDGISPEDTCKLYHDGIGEDFRSIDINFDIWVDPLSSKYHDAYVALHEDLFSNVSNEARNAVKVEESIPYGRYSELPMIGTFISGRCPACGKDVGGSSCTECNSHFQPEEIVDARSRLTDEPIRWLKEENWFLEAIDDKAILDYLQKQSIGDQHYDTVARFLSRGKGRVRLTGPGSWGIHSKMLSDDHVLSNSYYLYCLFLGRLATASKGMGPFSPGSSWNTVGVFGADNTVPGLVVPSLYSQGLPSYLKPFDSVIINGMLDLDGRKISTSKRYGIWIKDLVHLDLLTSSEIRYALSGIDMDSGRANMKLGDFVKDVNLLRELVEMLDSLSHSYAQNGMVDSAILSRQVEFLTPGNVNIVAARKILDWHGLQLKNRHSTDLGTWLALAEPFVPELVRNFRSIGSAGDSVRRGMLDQDSINRVLNV
;
A
#
# COMPACT_ATOMS: atom_id res chain seq x y z
N MET A 1 4.30 -7.08 22.45
CA MET A 1 4.14 -7.96 21.27
C MET A 1 5.16 -7.57 20.21
N ARG A 2 5.36 -8.41 19.18
CA ARG A 2 6.26 -8.14 18.06
C ARG A 2 5.45 -8.09 16.77
N TYR A 3 5.62 -7.03 15.98
CA TYR A 3 4.88 -6.82 14.73
C TYR A 3 5.83 -6.59 13.57
N ILE A 4 5.50 -7.14 12.41
CA ILE A 4 6.07 -6.70 11.14
C ILE A 4 4.92 -6.20 10.26
N ILE A 5 5.00 -4.94 9.87
CA ILE A 5 4.01 -4.28 9.02
C ILE A 5 4.57 -4.20 7.61
N PHE A 6 3.79 -4.69 6.66
CA PHE A 6 4.16 -4.76 5.25
C PHE A 6 3.25 -3.86 4.41
N PRO A 7 3.56 -2.56 4.27
CA PRO A 7 2.89 -1.76 3.25
C PRO A 7 3.23 -2.31 1.86
N MET A 8 2.20 -2.50 1.03
CA MET A 8 2.39 -3.03 -0.32
C MET A 8 3.38 -2.19 -1.11
N GLN A 9 4.32 -2.86 -1.76
CA GLN A 9 5.34 -2.24 -2.57
C GLN A 9 4.73 -1.49 -3.77
N PRO A 10 5.06 -0.20 -3.98
CA PRO A 10 4.64 0.51 -5.17
C PRO A 10 5.47 0.09 -6.38
N THR A 11 4.84 0.04 -7.55
CA THR A 11 5.55 -0.13 -8.81
C THR A 11 6.38 1.13 -9.10
N PRO A 12 7.70 1.03 -9.37
CA PRO A 12 8.56 2.19 -9.63
C PRO A 12 8.38 2.70 -11.08
N ASN A 13 7.20 3.25 -11.37
CA ASN A 13 6.79 3.77 -12.67
C ASN A 13 6.29 5.24 -12.61
N GLY A 14 6.55 5.93 -11.51
CA GLY A 14 6.16 7.32 -11.27
C GLY A 14 6.39 7.75 -9.82
N ARG A 15 6.25 9.04 -9.56
CA ARG A 15 6.33 9.63 -8.20
C ARG A 15 5.02 9.44 -7.43
N MET A 16 5.07 9.54 -6.10
CA MET A 16 3.91 9.33 -5.25
C MET A 16 2.98 10.56 -5.23
N HIS A 17 1.70 10.32 -5.43
CA HIS A 17 0.65 11.31 -5.20
C HIS A 17 -0.03 11.10 -3.83
N ILE A 18 -0.83 12.09 -3.41
CA ILE A 18 -1.50 12.09 -2.09
C ILE A 18 -2.39 10.86 -1.86
N GLY A 19 -2.95 10.24 -2.92
CA GLY A 19 -3.71 8.99 -2.79
C GLY A 19 -2.86 7.82 -2.32
N HIS A 20 -1.62 7.72 -2.78
CA HIS A 20 -0.65 6.75 -2.29
C HIS A 20 -0.23 7.10 -0.85
N GLY A 21 0.27 8.33 -0.65
CA GLY A 21 0.76 8.79 0.64
C GLY A 21 -0.29 8.68 1.75
N GLY A 22 -1.49 9.22 1.52
CA GLY A 22 -2.58 9.19 2.50
C GLY A 22 -3.25 7.82 2.68
N GLY A 23 -3.10 6.91 1.71
CA GLY A 23 -3.63 5.55 1.76
C GLY A 23 -2.75 4.60 2.57
N THR A 24 -2.21 3.61 1.88
CA THR A 24 -1.46 2.47 2.43
C THR A 24 -0.32 2.91 3.37
N TYR A 25 0.49 3.90 2.96
CA TYR A 25 1.76 4.18 3.64
C TYR A 25 1.59 5.02 4.90
N LEU A 26 0.75 6.06 4.88
CA LEU A 26 0.47 6.86 6.07
C LEU A 26 -0.25 6.03 7.14
N ARG A 27 -1.17 5.15 6.74
CA ARG A 27 -1.87 4.25 7.66
C ARG A 27 -0.89 3.30 8.34
N ALA A 28 0.00 2.68 7.57
CA ALA A 28 1.03 1.81 8.10
C ALA A 28 1.95 2.54 9.10
N ASP A 29 2.39 3.76 8.75
CA ASP A 29 3.27 4.57 9.61
C ASP A 29 2.55 5.01 10.90
N ILE A 30 1.30 5.47 10.81
CA ILE A 30 0.50 5.86 11.99
C ILE A 30 0.33 4.67 12.94
N VAL A 31 -0.05 3.50 12.42
CA VAL A 31 -0.20 2.28 13.21
C VAL A 31 1.13 1.84 13.83
N ALA A 32 2.22 1.87 13.05
CA ALA A 32 3.55 1.52 13.55
C ALA A 32 4.00 2.42 14.70
N ARG A 33 3.81 3.74 14.56
CA ARG A 33 4.16 4.71 15.61
C ARG A 33 3.31 4.53 16.86
N ALA A 34 2.02 4.29 16.71
CA ALA A 34 1.13 4.01 17.84
C ALA A 34 1.57 2.75 18.59
N LEU A 35 1.84 1.66 17.89
CA LEU A 35 2.33 0.41 18.50
C LEU A 35 3.68 0.60 19.20
N ARG A 36 4.62 1.35 18.61
CA ARG A 36 5.92 1.67 19.22
C ARG A 36 5.75 2.51 20.48
N ARG A 37 4.88 3.54 20.45
CA ARG A 37 4.53 4.36 21.61
C ARG A 37 4.01 3.48 22.76
N ASP A 38 3.25 2.45 22.43
CA ASP A 38 2.67 1.53 23.42
C ASP A 38 3.64 0.39 23.83
N GLY A 39 4.93 0.50 23.48
CA GLY A 39 5.99 -0.41 23.93
C GLY A 39 6.08 -1.72 23.17
N HIS A 40 5.53 -1.80 21.96
CA HIS A 40 5.67 -2.98 21.09
C HIS A 40 6.93 -2.89 20.22
N ASP A 41 7.51 -4.05 19.90
CA ASP A 41 8.60 -4.18 18.93
C ASP A 41 8.01 -4.21 17.52
N VAL A 42 8.32 -3.21 16.69
CA VAL A 42 7.68 -3.01 15.38
C VAL A 42 8.71 -2.76 14.30
N ILE A 43 8.65 -3.55 13.25
CA ILE A 43 9.41 -3.37 12.00
C ILE A 43 8.43 -3.00 10.89
N VAL A 44 8.72 -1.95 10.13
CA VAL A 44 8.01 -1.60 8.91
C VAL A 44 8.89 -1.92 7.72
N ALA A 45 8.44 -2.84 6.87
CA ALA A 45 9.24 -3.34 5.75
C ALA A 45 8.47 -3.22 4.43
N SER A 46 9.09 -2.60 3.44
CA SER A 46 8.58 -2.46 2.08
C SER A 46 9.75 -2.28 1.09
N GLY A 47 9.45 -1.82 -0.10
CA GLY A 47 10.39 -1.55 -1.18
C GLY A 47 9.62 -1.16 -2.43
N THR A 48 10.18 -1.38 -3.62
CA THR A 48 9.47 -1.16 -4.88
C THR A 48 9.28 -2.47 -5.64
N ASP A 49 8.17 -2.59 -6.36
CA ASP A 49 7.85 -3.75 -7.21
C ASP A 49 8.45 -3.59 -8.60
N ALA A 50 9.73 -3.93 -8.72
CA ALA A 50 10.49 -3.73 -9.95
C ALA A 50 10.21 -4.79 -11.04
N PHE A 51 9.50 -5.88 -10.74
CA PHE A 51 9.25 -6.95 -11.70
C PHE A 51 7.86 -6.90 -12.35
N GLU A 52 7.10 -5.85 -12.07
CA GLU A 52 5.83 -5.59 -12.75
C GLU A 52 6.04 -5.05 -14.18
N ASN A 53 5.30 -5.56 -15.15
CA ASN A 53 5.46 -5.12 -16.53
C ASN A 53 4.95 -3.69 -16.84
N TRP A 54 4.32 -3.03 -15.87
CA TRP A 54 4.00 -1.60 -15.92
C TRP A 54 5.23 -0.70 -16.03
N ILE A 55 6.40 -1.22 -15.65
CA ILE A 55 7.71 -0.58 -15.84
C ILE A 55 8.00 -0.35 -17.33
N LEU A 56 7.66 -1.31 -18.18
CA LEU A 56 7.94 -1.24 -19.62
C LEU A 56 7.25 -0.05 -20.28
N ALA A 57 6.02 0.24 -19.89
CA ALA A 57 5.30 1.41 -20.39
C ALA A 57 5.91 2.72 -19.88
N ALA A 58 6.39 2.78 -18.65
CA ALA A 58 7.04 3.96 -18.09
C ALA A 58 8.42 4.18 -18.76
N SER A 59 9.21 3.13 -18.95
CA SER A 59 10.53 3.21 -19.59
C SER A 59 10.43 3.72 -21.04
N GLU A 60 9.42 3.27 -21.78
CA GLU A 60 9.16 3.76 -23.15
C GLU A 60 8.79 5.26 -23.14
N MET A 61 7.94 5.69 -22.21
CA MET A 61 7.56 7.11 -22.08
C MET A 61 8.72 8.00 -21.67
N ASP A 62 9.60 7.51 -20.79
CA ASP A 62 10.76 8.26 -20.26
C ASP A 62 11.98 8.16 -21.19
N GLY A 63 12.00 7.23 -22.15
CA GLY A 63 13.08 7.01 -23.11
C GLY A 63 14.38 6.49 -22.47
N ILE A 64 14.28 5.75 -21.36
CA ILE A 64 15.39 5.12 -20.63
C ILE A 64 15.12 3.61 -20.46
N SER A 65 16.16 2.85 -20.03
CA SER A 65 15.99 1.40 -19.81
C SER A 65 15.00 1.09 -18.69
N PRO A 66 14.37 -0.10 -18.67
CA PRO A 66 13.52 -0.51 -17.57
C PRO A 66 14.26 -0.52 -16.22
N GLU A 67 15.52 -0.91 -16.20
CA GLU A 67 16.38 -0.91 -15.00
C GLU A 67 16.62 0.51 -14.49
N ASP A 68 16.95 1.46 -15.38
CA ASP A 68 17.15 2.87 -15.03
C ASP A 68 15.83 3.51 -14.57
N THR A 69 14.71 3.14 -15.19
CA THR A 69 13.36 3.56 -14.76
C THR A 69 13.08 3.09 -13.33
N CYS A 70 13.32 1.81 -13.05
CA CYS A 70 13.15 1.26 -11.70
C CYS A 70 14.01 2.02 -10.69
N LYS A 71 15.29 2.24 -11.00
CA LYS A 71 16.20 2.95 -10.10
C LYS A 71 15.76 4.38 -9.87
N LEU A 72 15.44 5.13 -10.92
CA LEU A 72 14.98 6.52 -10.85
C LEU A 72 13.76 6.66 -9.92
N TYR A 73 12.74 5.82 -10.12
CA TYR A 73 11.52 5.91 -9.34
C TYR A 73 11.63 5.25 -7.96
N HIS A 74 12.47 4.23 -7.78
CA HIS A 74 12.78 3.70 -6.45
C HIS A 74 13.34 4.79 -5.52
N ASP A 75 14.35 5.51 -6.00
CA ASP A 75 14.98 6.60 -5.25
C ASP A 75 13.97 7.73 -5.00
N GLY A 76 13.23 8.14 -6.03
CA GLY A 76 12.24 9.22 -5.95
C GLY A 76 11.05 8.90 -5.04
N ILE A 77 10.54 7.68 -5.05
CA ILE A 77 9.47 7.22 -4.15
C ILE A 77 9.95 7.25 -2.69
N GLY A 78 11.19 6.79 -2.45
CA GLY A 78 11.80 6.86 -1.12
C GLY A 78 11.95 8.29 -0.62
N GLU A 79 12.28 9.24 -1.50
CA GLU A 79 12.31 10.68 -1.17
C GLU A 79 10.93 11.22 -0.84
N ASP A 80 9.90 10.89 -1.65
CA ASP A 80 8.52 11.32 -1.40
C ASP A 80 8.05 10.89 -0.01
N PHE A 81 8.31 9.65 0.40
CA PHE A 81 7.94 9.16 1.73
C PHE A 81 8.69 9.86 2.84
N ARG A 82 10.02 10.02 2.72
CA ARG A 82 10.82 10.74 3.71
C ARG A 82 10.38 12.20 3.87
N SER A 83 9.95 12.84 2.78
CA SER A 83 9.51 14.24 2.79
C SER A 83 8.24 14.47 3.62
N ILE A 84 7.46 13.43 3.88
CA ILE A 84 6.29 13.46 4.77
C ILE A 84 6.49 12.60 6.02
N ASP A 85 7.74 12.39 6.44
CA ASP A 85 8.13 11.65 7.66
C ASP A 85 7.54 10.22 7.73
N ILE A 86 7.39 9.55 6.58
CA ILE A 86 7.13 8.12 6.48
C ILE A 86 8.46 7.43 6.29
N ASN A 87 8.82 6.57 7.27
CA ASN A 87 10.11 5.89 7.29
C ASN A 87 9.92 4.37 7.39
N PHE A 88 10.75 3.63 6.66
CA PHE A 88 10.79 2.18 6.68
C PHE A 88 12.07 1.71 7.39
N ASP A 89 11.96 0.66 8.21
CA ASP A 89 13.14 0.00 8.79
C ASP A 89 13.85 -0.82 7.72
N ILE A 90 13.10 -1.33 6.74
CA ILE A 90 13.62 -2.06 5.58
C ILE A 90 12.97 -1.50 4.31
N TRP A 91 13.82 -0.97 3.41
CA TRP A 91 13.40 -0.48 2.09
C TRP A 91 14.24 -1.18 1.01
N VAL A 92 13.59 -2.02 0.20
CA VAL A 92 14.24 -2.91 -0.75
C VAL A 92 14.07 -2.45 -2.19
N ASP A 93 15.17 -2.39 -2.92
CA ASP A 93 15.21 -2.44 -4.38
C ASP A 93 15.60 -3.87 -4.80
N PRO A 94 14.67 -4.68 -5.36
CA PRO A 94 14.96 -6.06 -5.73
C PRO A 94 15.89 -6.20 -6.95
N LEU A 95 16.18 -5.11 -7.68
CA LEU A 95 17.17 -5.10 -8.76
C LEU A 95 18.59 -4.74 -8.28
N SER A 96 18.71 -4.22 -7.06
CA SER A 96 20.04 -3.88 -6.52
C SER A 96 20.90 -5.12 -6.32
N SER A 97 22.22 -4.98 -6.54
CA SER A 97 23.18 -6.07 -6.32
C SER A 97 23.16 -6.62 -4.89
N LYS A 98 22.63 -5.86 -3.94
CA LYS A 98 22.49 -6.29 -2.54
C LYS A 98 21.40 -7.35 -2.35
N TYR A 99 20.33 -7.29 -3.12
CA TYR A 99 19.13 -8.08 -2.89
C TYR A 99 18.75 -9.01 -4.02
N HIS A 100 19.16 -8.71 -5.26
CA HIS A 100 18.68 -9.38 -6.48
C HIS A 100 18.81 -10.91 -6.41
N ASP A 101 20.03 -11.42 -6.18
CA ASP A 101 20.25 -12.86 -6.21
C ASP A 101 19.45 -13.61 -5.14
N ALA A 102 19.38 -13.03 -3.93
CA ALA A 102 18.58 -13.61 -2.84
C ALA A 102 17.08 -13.53 -3.08
N TYR A 103 16.63 -12.48 -3.77
CA TYR A 103 15.24 -12.30 -4.14
C TYR A 103 14.81 -13.31 -5.20
N VAL A 104 15.58 -13.46 -6.27
CA VAL A 104 15.35 -14.45 -7.32
C VAL A 104 15.39 -15.87 -6.76
N ALA A 105 16.40 -16.19 -5.95
CA ALA A 105 16.54 -17.51 -5.33
C ALA A 105 15.33 -17.87 -4.45
N LEU A 106 14.75 -16.91 -3.70
CA LEU A 106 13.52 -17.15 -2.93
C LEU A 106 12.35 -17.57 -3.84
N HIS A 107 12.18 -16.87 -4.97
CA HIS A 107 11.08 -17.16 -5.89
C HIS A 107 11.26 -18.51 -6.57
N GLU A 108 12.48 -18.85 -6.99
CA GLU A 108 12.80 -20.18 -7.54
C GLU A 108 12.58 -21.31 -6.53
N ASP A 109 13.06 -21.16 -5.29
CA ASP A 109 12.85 -22.13 -4.21
C ASP A 109 11.35 -22.35 -3.92
N LEU A 110 10.58 -21.25 -3.81
CA LEU A 110 9.16 -21.34 -3.56
C LEU A 110 8.42 -21.97 -4.73
N PHE A 111 8.74 -21.58 -5.95
CA PHE A 111 8.13 -22.18 -7.15
C PHE A 111 8.45 -23.68 -7.23
N SER A 112 9.68 -24.07 -6.94
CA SER A 112 10.08 -25.48 -6.87
C SER A 112 9.26 -26.25 -5.83
N ASN A 113 9.15 -25.72 -4.61
CA ASN A 113 8.38 -26.35 -3.55
C ASN A 113 6.89 -26.43 -3.90
N VAL A 114 6.33 -25.35 -4.46
CA VAL A 114 4.92 -25.30 -4.86
C VAL A 114 4.64 -26.30 -5.99
N SER A 115 5.45 -26.33 -7.04
CA SER A 115 5.22 -27.20 -8.20
C SER A 115 5.41 -28.71 -7.87
N ASN A 116 6.23 -29.02 -6.87
CA ASN A 116 6.52 -30.41 -6.48
C ASN A 116 5.68 -30.91 -5.30
N GLU A 117 5.33 -30.06 -4.34
CA GLU A 117 4.77 -30.47 -3.05
C GLU A 117 3.36 -29.91 -2.79
N ALA A 118 2.99 -28.77 -3.37
CA ALA A 118 1.69 -28.15 -3.09
C ALA A 118 0.56 -28.91 -3.75
N ARG A 119 -0.48 -29.24 -2.95
CA ARG A 119 -1.64 -30.02 -3.39
C ARG A 119 -2.55 -29.26 -4.36
N ASN A 120 -2.40 -27.94 -4.45
CA ASN A 120 -3.22 -27.04 -5.23
C ASN A 120 -2.48 -26.38 -6.38
N ALA A 121 -1.24 -26.76 -6.65
CA ALA A 121 -0.53 -26.34 -7.83
C ALA A 121 -0.99 -27.15 -9.05
N VAL A 122 -1.41 -26.46 -10.10
CA VAL A 122 -1.94 -27.07 -11.32
C VAL A 122 -1.34 -26.41 -12.56
N LYS A 123 -1.08 -27.21 -13.60
CA LYS A 123 -0.81 -26.71 -14.94
C LYS A 123 -2.10 -26.60 -15.73
N VAL A 124 -2.31 -25.49 -16.38
CA VAL A 124 -3.52 -25.19 -17.14
C VAL A 124 -3.16 -24.64 -18.50
N GLU A 125 -3.75 -25.23 -19.55
CA GLU A 125 -3.76 -24.63 -20.86
C GLU A 125 -4.78 -23.49 -20.88
N GLU A 126 -4.30 -22.28 -21.15
CA GLU A 126 -5.11 -21.06 -21.22
C GLU A 126 -4.97 -20.36 -22.57
N SER A 127 -5.82 -19.37 -22.82
CA SER A 127 -5.73 -18.54 -24.01
C SER A 127 -5.08 -17.21 -23.66
N ILE A 128 -3.88 -16.95 -24.18
CA ILE A 128 -3.15 -15.69 -24.02
C ILE A 128 -3.30 -14.85 -25.27
N PRO A 129 -3.66 -13.56 -25.17
CA PRO A 129 -3.67 -12.66 -26.31
C PRO A 129 -2.26 -12.19 -26.64
N TYR A 130 -1.91 -12.22 -27.91
CA TYR A 130 -0.65 -11.74 -28.49
C TYR A 130 -0.91 -10.67 -29.52
N GLY A 131 -0.03 -9.68 -29.62
CA GLY A 131 0.01 -8.75 -30.73
C GLY A 131 0.29 -9.50 -32.04
N ARG A 132 -0.47 -9.17 -33.08
CA ARG A 132 -0.35 -9.90 -34.36
C ARG A 132 0.97 -9.62 -35.08
N TYR A 133 1.54 -8.43 -34.87
CA TYR A 133 2.74 -7.99 -35.53
C TYR A 133 3.94 -7.94 -34.59
N SER A 134 3.73 -7.48 -33.37
CA SER A 134 4.79 -7.39 -32.36
C SER A 134 5.18 -8.74 -31.76
N GLU A 135 4.27 -9.72 -31.85
CA GLU A 135 4.39 -11.04 -31.18
C GLU A 135 4.54 -10.96 -29.65
N LEU A 136 4.24 -9.79 -29.06
CA LEU A 136 4.30 -9.58 -27.61
C LEU A 136 3.06 -10.15 -26.93
N PRO A 137 3.20 -10.81 -25.76
CA PRO A 137 2.07 -11.23 -24.96
C PRO A 137 1.32 -10.00 -24.42
N MET A 138 0.03 -9.88 -24.73
CA MET A 138 -0.83 -8.77 -24.30
C MET A 138 -1.39 -9.04 -22.90
N ILE A 139 -0.52 -8.94 -21.90
CA ILE A 139 -0.87 -9.09 -20.48
C ILE A 139 -0.42 -7.84 -19.69
N GLY A 140 -0.99 -7.61 -18.50
CA GLY A 140 -0.64 -6.47 -17.65
C GLY A 140 -0.78 -5.14 -18.38
N THR A 141 0.32 -4.40 -18.54
CA THR A 141 0.32 -3.07 -19.18
C THR A 141 -0.07 -3.08 -20.67
N PHE A 142 0.03 -4.21 -21.36
CA PHE A 142 -0.17 -4.30 -22.80
C PHE A 142 -1.61 -4.54 -23.23
N ILE A 143 -2.53 -4.88 -22.30
CA ILE A 143 -3.93 -5.18 -22.59
C ILE A 143 -4.87 -4.13 -22.02
N SER A 144 -5.95 -3.86 -22.76
CA SER A 144 -7.10 -3.07 -22.29
C SER A 144 -8.40 -3.67 -22.79
N GLY A 145 -9.51 -3.25 -22.22
CA GLY A 145 -10.85 -3.70 -22.59
C GLY A 145 -11.87 -3.29 -21.55
N ARG A 146 -12.91 -4.09 -21.36
CA ARG A 146 -13.94 -3.85 -20.34
C ARG A 146 -13.93 -4.95 -19.28
N CYS A 147 -14.16 -4.53 -18.04
CA CYS A 147 -14.26 -5.43 -16.89
C CYS A 147 -15.41 -6.45 -17.09
N PRO A 148 -15.15 -7.75 -16.93
CA PRO A 148 -16.19 -8.76 -17.07
C PRO A 148 -17.25 -8.71 -15.96
N ALA A 149 -16.96 -8.03 -14.83
CA ALA A 149 -17.88 -7.94 -13.69
C ALA A 149 -18.76 -6.69 -13.72
N CYS A 150 -18.21 -5.51 -14.07
CA CYS A 150 -18.94 -4.24 -14.00
C CYS A 150 -19.03 -3.47 -15.33
N GLY A 151 -18.39 -3.95 -16.39
CA GLY A 151 -18.42 -3.34 -17.74
C GLY A 151 -17.61 -2.04 -17.89
N LYS A 152 -16.91 -1.57 -16.85
CA LYS A 152 -16.06 -0.37 -16.91
C LYS A 152 -14.75 -0.67 -17.62
N ASP A 153 -14.14 0.37 -18.18
CA ASP A 153 -12.84 0.25 -18.84
C ASP A 153 -11.76 -0.24 -17.88
N VAL A 154 -10.93 -1.16 -18.35
CA VAL A 154 -9.81 -1.72 -17.61
C VAL A 154 -8.55 -1.73 -18.45
N GLY A 155 -7.40 -1.67 -17.75
CA GLY A 155 -6.08 -1.97 -18.28
C GLY A 155 -5.41 -2.99 -17.39
N GLY A 156 -5.04 -4.14 -17.95
CA GLY A 156 -4.51 -5.25 -17.17
C GLY A 156 -5.59 -6.18 -16.62
N SER A 157 -5.24 -6.96 -15.60
CA SER A 157 -6.04 -8.08 -15.06
C SER A 157 -6.87 -7.71 -13.83
N SER A 158 -7.06 -6.41 -13.55
CA SER A 158 -7.84 -5.94 -12.42
C SER A 158 -8.68 -4.72 -12.75
N CYS A 159 -9.75 -4.51 -11.99
CA CYS A 159 -10.65 -3.37 -12.14
C CYS A 159 -10.64 -2.51 -10.86
N THR A 160 -10.19 -1.28 -10.96
CA THR A 160 -10.15 -0.33 -9.84
C THR A 160 -11.52 0.24 -9.47
N GLU A 161 -12.58 -0.03 -10.27
CA GLU A 161 -13.94 0.41 -9.97
C GLU A 161 -14.71 -0.57 -9.08
N CYS A 162 -14.53 -1.89 -9.31
CA CYS A 162 -15.22 -2.93 -8.55
C CYS A 162 -14.28 -3.92 -7.85
N ASN A 163 -12.97 -3.67 -7.89
CA ASN A 163 -11.90 -4.47 -7.29
C ASN A 163 -11.86 -5.94 -7.76
N SER A 164 -12.49 -6.25 -8.90
CA SER A 164 -12.46 -7.60 -9.48
C SER A 164 -11.11 -7.87 -10.14
N HIS A 165 -10.62 -9.10 -9.98
CA HIS A 165 -9.48 -9.66 -10.71
C HIS A 165 -9.96 -10.73 -11.68
N PHE A 166 -9.30 -10.88 -12.82
CA PHE A 166 -9.69 -11.78 -13.89
C PHE A 166 -8.49 -12.16 -14.76
N GLN A 167 -8.63 -13.26 -15.51
CA GLN A 167 -7.60 -13.67 -16.47
C GLN A 167 -7.74 -12.87 -17.78
N PRO A 168 -6.69 -12.77 -18.60
CA PRO A 168 -6.74 -12.03 -19.86
C PRO A 168 -7.89 -12.43 -20.79
N GLU A 169 -8.23 -13.73 -20.84
CA GLU A 169 -9.31 -14.26 -21.67
C GLU A 169 -10.74 -13.87 -21.20
N GLU A 170 -10.87 -13.37 -19.97
CA GLU A 170 -12.13 -12.90 -19.43
C GLU A 170 -12.42 -11.42 -19.78
N ILE A 171 -11.42 -10.67 -20.27
CA ILE A 171 -11.56 -9.25 -20.62
C ILE A 171 -12.50 -9.12 -21.82
N VAL A 172 -13.56 -8.34 -21.65
CA VAL A 172 -14.52 -8.08 -22.73
C VAL A 172 -13.96 -7.03 -23.67
N ASP A 173 -14.07 -7.27 -24.99
CA ASP A 173 -13.51 -6.42 -26.05
C ASP A 173 -12.00 -6.14 -25.84
N ALA A 174 -11.26 -7.21 -25.53
CA ALA A 174 -9.81 -7.13 -25.32
C ALA A 174 -9.09 -6.58 -26.55
N ARG A 175 -8.16 -5.65 -26.32
CA ARG A 175 -7.36 -4.99 -27.37
C ARG A 175 -5.97 -4.65 -26.87
N SER A 176 -5.02 -4.50 -27.80
CA SER A 176 -3.72 -3.92 -27.48
C SER A 176 -3.89 -2.52 -26.88
N ARG A 177 -3.11 -2.21 -25.86
CA ARG A 177 -3.16 -0.92 -25.16
C ARG A 177 -2.09 0.06 -25.67
N LEU A 178 -0.91 -0.44 -26.02
CA LEU A 178 0.23 0.38 -26.42
C LEU A 178 0.34 0.52 -27.95
N THR A 179 -0.15 -0.48 -28.67
CA THR A 179 -0.17 -0.48 -30.13
C THR A 179 -1.60 -0.75 -30.58
N ASP A 180 -2.11 -0.09 -31.58
CA ASP A 180 -3.45 -0.34 -32.14
C ASP A 180 -3.50 -1.60 -33.02
N GLU A 181 -2.56 -2.55 -32.82
CA GLU A 181 -2.49 -3.77 -33.61
C GLU A 181 -3.60 -4.76 -33.20
N PRO A 182 -4.06 -5.57 -34.18
CA PRO A 182 -4.95 -6.69 -33.87
C PRO A 182 -4.29 -7.70 -32.94
N ILE A 183 -5.08 -8.30 -32.06
CA ILE A 183 -4.63 -9.39 -31.20
C ILE A 183 -4.98 -10.76 -31.83
N ARG A 184 -4.16 -11.76 -31.52
CA ARG A 184 -4.42 -13.17 -31.78
C ARG A 184 -4.34 -13.96 -30.49
N TRP A 185 -5.15 -14.98 -30.33
CA TRP A 185 -5.17 -15.82 -29.14
C TRP A 185 -4.34 -17.09 -29.39
N LEU A 186 -3.37 -17.34 -28.51
CA LEU A 186 -2.53 -18.54 -28.52
C LEU A 186 -2.83 -19.38 -27.29
N LYS A 187 -2.68 -20.69 -27.43
CA LYS A 187 -2.79 -21.62 -26.31
C LYS A 187 -1.43 -21.81 -25.67
N GLU A 188 -1.36 -21.63 -24.36
CA GLU A 188 -0.16 -21.80 -23.56
C GLU A 188 -0.43 -22.52 -22.25
N GLU A 189 0.53 -23.31 -21.80
CA GLU A 189 0.46 -24.00 -20.52
C GLU A 189 1.19 -23.18 -19.45
N ASN A 190 0.45 -22.79 -18.41
CA ASN A 190 0.99 -22.05 -17.28
C ASN A 190 0.65 -22.72 -15.95
N TRP A 191 1.46 -22.43 -14.92
CA TRP A 191 1.21 -22.87 -13.56
C TRP A 191 0.33 -21.89 -12.81
N PHE A 192 -0.58 -22.49 -12.00
CA PHE A 192 -1.50 -21.75 -11.14
C PHE A 192 -1.60 -22.41 -9.77
N LEU A 193 -2.00 -21.61 -8.75
CA LEU A 193 -2.59 -22.10 -7.52
C LEU A 193 -4.12 -22.02 -7.61
N GLU A 194 -4.81 -23.07 -7.17
CA GLU A 194 -6.27 -23.11 -7.02
C GLU A 194 -6.65 -23.22 -5.54
N ALA A 195 -7.82 -22.77 -5.15
CA ALA A 195 -8.30 -22.95 -3.79
C ALA A 195 -8.64 -24.43 -3.54
N ILE A 196 -8.15 -24.96 -2.41
CA ILE A 196 -8.52 -26.31 -1.92
C ILE A 196 -9.83 -26.23 -1.18
N ASP A 197 -10.01 -25.20 -0.36
CA ASP A 197 -11.17 -25.01 0.52
C ASP A 197 -11.53 -23.52 0.55
N ASP A 198 -12.49 -23.14 -0.27
CA ASP A 198 -13.02 -21.77 -0.35
C ASP A 198 -13.60 -21.31 0.99
N LYS A 199 -14.25 -22.23 1.71
CA LYS A 199 -14.87 -21.92 3.00
C LYS A 199 -13.81 -21.55 4.03
N ALA A 200 -12.69 -22.27 4.09
CA ALA A 200 -11.61 -21.95 5.00
C ALA A 200 -11.01 -20.55 4.72
N ILE A 201 -10.93 -20.13 3.45
CA ILE A 201 -10.53 -18.77 3.08
C ILE A 201 -11.53 -17.74 3.60
N LEU A 202 -12.83 -17.97 3.36
CA LEU A 202 -13.88 -17.04 3.79
C LEU A 202 -13.99 -16.99 5.32
N ASP A 203 -13.84 -18.12 6.03
CA ASP A 203 -13.80 -18.15 7.50
C ASP A 203 -12.58 -17.41 8.08
N TYR A 204 -11.44 -17.46 7.39
CA TYR A 204 -10.26 -16.64 7.76
C TYR A 204 -10.57 -15.14 7.60
N LEU A 205 -11.20 -14.74 6.49
CA LEU A 205 -11.53 -13.34 6.23
C LEU A 205 -12.52 -12.76 7.24
N GLN A 206 -13.50 -13.55 7.70
CA GLN A 206 -14.45 -13.12 8.74
C GLN A 206 -13.75 -12.72 10.04
N LYS A 207 -12.54 -13.25 10.31
CA LYS A 207 -11.73 -12.91 11.49
C LYS A 207 -10.88 -11.65 11.31
N GLN A 208 -10.81 -11.11 10.09
CA GLN A 208 -9.91 -10.01 9.74
C GLN A 208 -10.50 -8.62 9.94
N SER A 209 -11.69 -8.46 10.45
CA SER A 209 -12.33 -7.12 10.60
C SER A 209 -12.25 -6.25 9.34
N ILE A 210 -12.39 -6.87 8.17
CA ILE A 210 -12.43 -6.19 6.86
C ILE A 210 -13.88 -5.83 6.50
N GLY A 211 -14.06 -4.74 5.72
CA GLY A 211 -15.38 -4.36 5.24
C GLY A 211 -16.01 -5.41 4.30
N ASP A 212 -17.35 -5.51 4.32
CA ASP A 212 -18.12 -6.47 3.52
C ASP A 212 -17.77 -6.45 2.03
N GLN A 213 -17.42 -5.28 1.48
CA GLN A 213 -17.01 -5.14 0.08
C GLN A 213 -15.77 -5.98 -0.28
N HIS A 214 -14.84 -6.15 0.66
CA HIS A 214 -13.63 -6.96 0.44
C HIS A 214 -13.95 -8.45 0.53
N TYR A 215 -14.79 -8.82 1.48
CA TYR A 215 -15.31 -10.19 1.59
C TYR A 215 -16.04 -10.59 0.30
N ASP A 216 -16.97 -9.75 -0.18
CA ASP A 216 -17.70 -10.00 -1.43
C ASP A 216 -16.79 -10.08 -2.66
N THR A 217 -15.72 -9.27 -2.70
CA THR A 217 -14.74 -9.33 -3.79
C THR A 217 -14.02 -10.68 -3.81
N VAL A 218 -13.60 -11.20 -2.65
CA VAL A 218 -12.97 -12.51 -2.55
C VAL A 218 -13.96 -13.62 -2.87
N ALA A 219 -15.18 -13.58 -2.32
CA ALA A 219 -16.20 -14.59 -2.59
C ALA A 219 -16.53 -14.70 -4.09
N ARG A 220 -16.67 -13.55 -4.79
CA ARG A 220 -16.83 -13.53 -6.26
C ARG A 220 -15.62 -14.10 -6.99
N PHE A 221 -14.40 -13.79 -6.55
CA PHE A 221 -13.18 -14.31 -7.16
C PHE A 221 -13.10 -15.84 -7.01
N LEU A 222 -13.35 -16.37 -5.82
CA LEU A 222 -13.33 -17.82 -5.54
C LEU A 222 -14.41 -18.57 -6.33
N SER A 223 -15.61 -17.98 -6.49
CA SER A 223 -16.70 -18.61 -7.25
C SER A 223 -16.43 -18.68 -8.77
N ARG A 224 -15.43 -17.94 -9.27
CA ARG A 224 -15.02 -17.93 -10.67
C ARG A 224 -13.73 -18.74 -10.83
N GLY A 225 -13.72 -19.76 -11.67
CA GLY A 225 -12.51 -20.51 -12.02
C GLY A 225 -11.71 -21.09 -10.85
N LYS A 226 -12.36 -21.47 -9.74
CA LYS A 226 -11.74 -22.04 -8.53
C LYS A 226 -10.74 -21.11 -7.83
N GLY A 227 -10.94 -19.80 -7.90
CA GLY A 227 -10.04 -18.83 -7.26
C GLY A 227 -8.59 -18.91 -7.77
N ARG A 228 -8.42 -19.17 -9.05
CA ARG A 228 -7.12 -19.44 -9.68
C ARG A 228 -6.20 -18.23 -9.70
N VAL A 229 -4.99 -18.37 -9.16
CA VAL A 229 -3.93 -17.36 -9.15
C VAL A 229 -2.73 -17.85 -9.94
N ARG A 230 -2.23 -17.02 -10.85
CA ARG A 230 -1.12 -17.32 -11.76
C ARG A 230 0.21 -17.40 -11.02
N LEU A 231 1.03 -18.41 -11.35
CA LEU A 231 2.41 -18.58 -10.88
C LEU A 231 3.45 -18.32 -11.98
N THR A 232 3.09 -18.58 -13.25
CA THR A 232 3.98 -18.34 -14.40
C THR A 232 3.21 -17.66 -15.52
N GLY A 233 3.90 -16.97 -16.40
CA GLY A 233 3.31 -16.39 -17.59
C GLY A 233 4.36 -15.97 -18.60
N PRO A 234 3.95 -15.73 -19.85
CA PRO A 234 4.86 -15.24 -20.87
C PRO A 234 5.29 -13.80 -20.58
N GLY A 235 6.55 -13.48 -20.88
CA GLY A 235 7.09 -12.13 -20.71
C GLY A 235 8.61 -12.08 -20.79
N SER A 236 9.12 -10.97 -21.24
CA SER A 236 10.56 -10.68 -21.28
C SER A 236 11.06 -9.91 -20.05
N TRP A 237 10.15 -9.33 -19.26
CA TRP A 237 10.44 -8.59 -18.04
C TRP A 237 9.77 -9.27 -16.85
N GLY A 238 10.57 -9.66 -15.85
CA GLY A 238 10.09 -10.38 -14.68
C GLY A 238 11.21 -11.22 -14.06
N ILE A 239 10.85 -12.14 -13.19
CA ILE A 239 11.77 -13.06 -12.54
C ILE A 239 11.94 -14.29 -13.43
N HIS A 240 13.08 -14.40 -14.09
CA HIS A 240 13.43 -15.59 -14.89
C HIS A 240 13.85 -16.73 -13.98
N SER A 241 13.50 -17.95 -14.37
CA SER A 241 13.88 -19.18 -13.66
C SER A 241 14.38 -20.23 -14.63
N LYS A 242 15.40 -20.97 -14.21
CA LYS A 242 15.93 -22.13 -14.97
C LYS A 242 14.91 -23.27 -15.14
N MET A 243 13.80 -23.22 -14.41
CA MET A 243 12.71 -24.20 -14.50
C MET A 243 11.70 -23.87 -15.59
N LEU A 244 11.80 -22.68 -16.21
CA LEU A 244 10.94 -22.17 -17.26
C LEU A 244 11.71 -21.96 -18.57
N SER A 245 10.99 -21.80 -19.68
CA SER A 245 11.56 -21.32 -20.94
C SER A 245 11.97 -19.85 -20.82
N ASP A 246 12.89 -19.41 -21.69
CA ASP A 246 13.43 -18.03 -21.65
C ASP A 246 12.39 -16.93 -21.89
N ASP A 247 11.26 -17.28 -22.50
CA ASP A 247 10.13 -16.40 -22.79
C ASP A 247 9.06 -16.39 -21.67
N HIS A 248 9.31 -17.08 -20.55
CA HIS A 248 8.41 -17.14 -19.39
C HIS A 248 9.08 -16.60 -18.12
N VAL A 249 8.24 -16.00 -17.27
CA VAL A 249 8.65 -15.45 -15.98
C VAL A 249 7.79 -15.99 -14.84
N LEU A 250 8.36 -16.01 -13.64
CA LEU A 250 7.61 -16.25 -12.41
C LEU A 250 6.78 -15.02 -12.05
N SER A 251 5.56 -15.24 -11.59
CA SER A 251 4.74 -14.17 -11.04
C SER A 251 5.36 -13.62 -9.76
N ASN A 252 5.57 -12.30 -9.73
CA ASN A 252 5.93 -11.58 -8.52
C ASN A 252 4.63 -11.16 -7.83
N SER A 253 4.38 -11.67 -6.62
CA SER A 253 3.18 -11.31 -5.87
C SER A 253 3.55 -10.57 -4.59
N TYR A 254 2.63 -9.74 -4.10
CA TYR A 254 2.77 -9.05 -2.81
C TYR A 254 3.17 -10.00 -1.67
N TYR A 255 2.55 -11.17 -1.60
CA TYR A 255 2.86 -12.14 -0.54
C TYR A 255 4.28 -12.66 -0.62
N LEU A 256 4.78 -12.99 -1.82
CA LEU A 256 6.16 -13.45 -2.02
C LEU A 256 7.18 -12.35 -1.66
N TYR A 257 6.86 -11.13 -2.00
CA TYR A 257 7.67 -9.98 -1.58
C TYR A 257 7.72 -9.87 -0.04
N CYS A 258 6.58 -10.02 0.63
CA CYS A 258 6.51 -10.01 2.09
C CYS A 258 7.28 -11.17 2.73
N LEU A 259 7.31 -12.36 2.10
CA LEU A 259 8.17 -13.47 2.55
C LEU A 259 9.65 -13.08 2.52
N PHE A 260 10.08 -12.43 1.45
CA PHE A 260 11.46 -11.93 1.34
C PHE A 260 11.76 -10.88 2.41
N LEU A 261 10.93 -9.87 2.56
CA LEU A 261 11.08 -8.84 3.59
C LEU A 261 11.09 -9.45 5.01
N GLY A 262 10.22 -10.42 5.25
CA GLY A 262 10.15 -11.13 6.53
C GLY A 262 11.41 -11.90 6.86
N ARG A 263 12.05 -12.55 5.86
CA ARG A 263 13.38 -13.18 6.02
C ARG A 263 14.44 -12.16 6.40
N LEU A 264 14.47 -11.01 5.74
CA LEU A 264 15.41 -9.93 6.06
C LEU A 264 15.17 -9.39 7.47
N ALA A 265 13.91 -9.09 7.83
CA ALA A 265 13.56 -8.52 9.12
C ALA A 265 13.91 -9.43 10.30
N THR A 266 13.82 -10.74 10.13
CA THR A 266 14.06 -11.71 11.19
C THR A 266 15.42 -12.42 11.09
N ALA A 267 16.22 -12.09 10.09
CA ALA A 267 17.46 -12.79 9.73
C ALA A 267 17.27 -14.33 9.63
N SER A 268 16.08 -14.75 9.20
CA SER A 268 15.69 -16.15 9.11
C SER A 268 16.10 -16.77 7.78
N LYS A 269 16.57 -18.02 7.83
CA LYS A 269 16.79 -18.84 6.61
C LYS A 269 15.51 -19.56 6.15
N GLY A 270 14.48 -19.66 7.01
CA GLY A 270 13.19 -20.26 6.71
C GLY A 270 12.16 -19.23 6.21
N MET A 271 10.88 -19.49 6.47
CA MET A 271 9.77 -18.58 6.07
C MET A 271 9.56 -17.39 7.04
N GLY A 272 10.46 -17.24 8.02
CA GLY A 272 10.50 -16.09 8.93
C GLY A 272 9.20 -15.92 9.70
N PRO A 273 8.60 -14.71 9.66
CA PRO A 273 7.38 -14.40 10.40
C PRO A 273 6.15 -15.12 9.84
N PHE A 274 6.20 -15.66 8.63
CA PHE A 274 5.13 -16.41 7.99
C PHE A 274 5.17 -17.92 8.27
N SER A 275 6.12 -18.39 9.08
CA SER A 275 6.12 -19.77 9.56
C SER A 275 5.00 -19.97 10.57
N PRO A 276 4.26 -21.11 10.52
CA PRO A 276 3.34 -21.48 11.58
C PRO A 276 4.03 -21.48 12.94
N GLY A 277 3.41 -20.88 13.96
CA GLY A 277 3.97 -20.75 15.30
C GLY A 277 5.02 -19.65 15.49
N SER A 278 5.23 -18.78 14.50
CA SER A 278 6.08 -17.59 14.65
C SER A 278 5.56 -16.70 15.78
N SER A 279 6.47 -16.11 16.56
CA SER A 279 6.16 -15.12 17.60
C SER A 279 5.92 -13.70 17.05
N TRP A 280 6.07 -13.50 15.75
CA TRP A 280 5.80 -12.27 15.07
C TRP A 280 4.36 -12.23 14.56
N ASN A 281 3.69 -11.10 14.77
CA ASN A 281 2.41 -10.78 14.15
C ASN A 281 2.69 -10.08 12.81
N THR A 282 2.18 -10.63 11.73
CA THR A 282 2.32 -10.08 10.38
C THR A 282 1.10 -9.24 10.02
N VAL A 283 1.33 -8.01 9.57
CA VAL A 283 0.26 -7.06 9.20
C VAL A 283 0.44 -6.66 7.74
N GLY A 284 -0.46 -7.11 6.87
CA GLY A 284 -0.52 -6.64 5.47
C GLY A 284 -1.25 -5.30 5.38
N VAL A 285 -0.72 -4.35 4.59
CA VAL A 285 -1.37 -3.03 4.37
C VAL A 285 -1.42 -2.75 2.88
N PHE A 286 -2.62 -2.58 2.30
CA PHE A 286 -2.78 -2.41 0.86
C PHE A 286 -4.09 -1.71 0.46
N GLY A 287 -4.15 -1.22 -0.78
CA GLY A 287 -5.34 -0.63 -1.35
C GLY A 287 -6.40 -1.67 -1.74
N ALA A 288 -7.66 -1.27 -1.80
CA ALA A 288 -8.82 -2.13 -2.11
C ALA A 288 -8.72 -2.86 -3.47
N ASP A 289 -8.02 -2.28 -4.43
CA ASP A 289 -7.71 -2.88 -5.74
C ASP A 289 -6.76 -4.08 -5.63
N ASN A 290 -6.12 -4.26 -4.48
CA ASN A 290 -5.22 -5.37 -4.15
C ASN A 290 -5.85 -6.38 -3.17
N THR A 291 -7.17 -6.39 -3.06
CA THR A 291 -7.89 -7.33 -2.18
C THR A 291 -7.56 -8.80 -2.50
N VAL A 292 -7.52 -9.18 -3.78
CA VAL A 292 -7.16 -10.56 -4.19
C VAL A 292 -5.68 -10.87 -3.93
N PRO A 293 -4.71 -10.06 -4.37
CA PRO A 293 -3.29 -10.27 -4.03
C PRO A 293 -3.01 -10.33 -2.52
N GLY A 294 -3.70 -9.50 -1.73
CA GLY A 294 -3.46 -9.41 -0.29
C GLY A 294 -4.15 -10.48 0.56
N LEU A 295 -5.26 -11.03 0.11
CA LEU A 295 -6.07 -11.97 0.90
C LEU A 295 -6.11 -13.38 0.33
N VAL A 296 -6.30 -13.52 -0.99
CA VAL A 296 -6.42 -14.83 -1.63
C VAL A 296 -5.06 -15.49 -1.81
N VAL A 297 -4.09 -14.76 -2.36
CA VAL A 297 -2.76 -15.33 -2.63
C VAL A 297 -2.11 -15.91 -1.37
N PRO A 298 -2.03 -15.20 -0.21
CA PRO A 298 -1.50 -15.77 1.02
C PRO A 298 -2.25 -17.02 1.48
N SER A 299 -3.58 -17.04 1.30
CA SER A 299 -4.42 -18.17 1.69
C SER A 299 -4.15 -19.41 0.81
N LEU A 300 -3.97 -19.21 -0.50
CA LEU A 300 -3.67 -20.33 -1.42
C LEU A 300 -2.30 -20.95 -1.14
N TYR A 301 -1.26 -20.11 -0.89
CA TYR A 301 0.05 -20.61 -0.50
C TYR A 301 0.00 -21.37 0.83
N SER A 302 -0.75 -20.85 1.81
CA SER A 302 -0.95 -21.52 3.10
C SER A 302 -1.69 -22.86 2.96
N GLN A 303 -2.72 -22.95 2.11
CA GLN A 303 -3.42 -24.20 1.84
C GLN A 303 -2.54 -25.23 1.13
N GLY A 304 -1.70 -24.77 0.18
CA GLY A 304 -0.79 -25.64 -0.57
C GLY A 304 0.35 -26.17 0.27
N LEU A 305 0.90 -25.32 1.14
CA LEU A 305 2.08 -25.59 1.96
C LEU A 305 1.83 -25.31 3.46
N PRO A 306 0.85 -25.97 4.09
CA PRO A 306 0.37 -25.58 5.44
C PRO A 306 1.41 -25.80 6.56
N SER A 307 2.41 -26.66 6.35
CA SER A 307 3.49 -26.89 7.31
C SER A 307 4.56 -25.80 7.26
N TYR A 308 4.57 -24.97 6.22
CA TYR A 308 5.60 -23.97 5.97
C TYR A 308 5.10 -22.54 6.05
N LEU A 309 3.84 -22.28 5.65
CA LEU A 309 3.30 -20.95 5.44
C LEU A 309 1.98 -20.72 6.16
N LYS A 310 1.80 -19.50 6.68
CA LYS A 310 0.52 -18.96 7.16
C LYS A 310 0.20 -17.66 6.42
N PRO A 311 -1.09 -17.28 6.27
CA PRO A 311 -1.46 -15.95 5.76
C PRO A 311 -1.10 -14.86 6.76
N PHE A 312 -1.40 -13.60 6.46
CA PHE A 312 -1.23 -12.50 7.40
C PHE A 312 -2.07 -12.72 8.67
N ASP A 313 -1.51 -12.35 9.83
CA ASP A 313 -2.26 -12.38 11.08
C ASP A 313 -3.33 -11.28 11.14
N SER A 314 -3.06 -10.13 10.52
CA SER A 314 -4.00 -9.02 10.37
C SER A 314 -3.77 -8.30 9.05
N VAL A 315 -4.80 -7.62 8.55
CA VAL A 315 -4.71 -6.76 7.37
C VAL A 315 -5.34 -5.39 7.61
N ILE A 316 -4.83 -4.39 6.90
CA ILE A 316 -5.37 -3.03 6.84
C ILE A 316 -5.61 -2.72 5.37
N ILE A 317 -6.85 -2.46 5.00
CA ILE A 317 -7.25 -2.20 3.61
C ILE A 317 -7.81 -0.79 3.53
N ASN A 318 -7.24 0.03 2.65
CA ASN A 318 -7.76 1.37 2.39
C ASN A 318 -8.47 1.44 1.03
N GLY A 319 -9.51 2.26 0.97
CA GLY A 319 -10.18 2.59 -0.27
C GLY A 319 -9.35 3.45 -1.21
N MET A 320 -9.86 3.64 -2.42
CA MET A 320 -9.29 4.57 -3.41
C MET A 320 -9.60 6.01 -3.04
N LEU A 321 -8.71 6.95 -3.41
CA LEU A 321 -8.91 8.37 -3.20
C LEU A 321 -9.19 9.07 -4.54
N ASP A 322 -10.32 9.76 -4.60
CA ASP A 322 -10.66 10.71 -5.65
C ASP A 322 -10.36 12.14 -5.17
N LEU A 323 -10.06 13.04 -6.10
CA LEU A 323 -9.84 14.46 -5.86
C LEU A 323 -10.95 15.26 -6.58
N ASP A 324 -11.74 16.01 -5.81
CA ASP A 324 -12.87 16.81 -6.33
C ASP A 324 -13.79 16.01 -7.29
N GLY A 325 -14.09 14.76 -6.90
CA GLY A 325 -14.95 13.85 -7.65
C GLY A 325 -14.32 13.19 -8.87
N ARG A 326 -13.02 13.37 -9.10
CA ARG A 326 -12.28 12.74 -10.19
C ARG A 326 -11.20 11.79 -9.65
N LYS A 327 -11.07 10.63 -10.30
CA LYS A 327 -10.03 9.66 -9.98
C LYS A 327 -8.65 10.25 -10.19
N ILE A 328 -7.79 10.18 -9.17
CA ILE A 328 -6.36 10.49 -9.29
C ILE A 328 -5.69 9.48 -10.22
N SER A 329 -4.86 9.95 -11.16
CA SER A 329 -4.24 9.11 -12.16
C SER A 329 -2.87 9.65 -12.58
N THR A 330 -1.83 8.87 -12.33
CA THR A 330 -0.46 9.18 -12.75
C THR A 330 -0.37 9.26 -14.29
N SER A 331 -0.95 8.31 -15.02
CA SER A 331 -0.90 8.27 -16.49
C SER A 331 -1.66 9.42 -17.16
N LYS A 332 -2.69 9.97 -16.49
CA LYS A 332 -3.44 11.15 -16.97
C LYS A 332 -2.93 12.46 -16.40
N ARG A 333 -1.85 12.41 -15.59
CA ARG A 333 -1.26 13.56 -14.89
C ARG A 333 -2.28 14.39 -14.11
N TYR A 334 -3.30 13.73 -13.54
CA TYR A 334 -4.30 14.37 -12.69
C TYR A 334 -4.12 13.93 -11.24
N GLY A 335 -3.77 14.87 -10.37
CA GLY A 335 -3.55 14.63 -8.94
C GLY A 335 -2.66 15.68 -8.30
N ILE A 336 -2.37 15.50 -7.04
CA ILE A 336 -1.40 16.29 -6.27
C ILE A 336 -0.24 15.36 -5.90
N TRP A 337 0.97 15.68 -6.33
CA TRP A 337 2.17 14.92 -6.01
C TRP A 337 2.75 15.41 -4.69
N ILE A 338 3.18 14.47 -3.86
CA ILE A 338 3.77 14.76 -2.54
C ILE A 338 4.96 15.72 -2.69
N LYS A 339 5.84 15.44 -3.67
CA LYS A 339 7.01 16.27 -3.95
C LYS A 339 6.65 17.74 -4.20
N ASP A 340 5.56 18.01 -4.92
CA ASP A 340 5.18 19.37 -5.31
C ASP A 340 4.70 20.20 -4.10
N LEU A 341 4.00 19.56 -3.16
CA LEU A 341 3.58 20.20 -1.91
C LEU A 341 4.76 20.62 -1.05
N VAL A 342 5.82 19.80 -1.03
CA VAL A 342 7.01 20.01 -0.20
C VAL A 342 8.01 20.94 -0.91
N HIS A 343 8.34 20.70 -2.18
CA HIS A 343 9.35 21.48 -2.91
C HIS A 343 8.94 22.94 -3.18
N LEU A 344 7.64 23.19 -3.31
CA LEU A 344 7.15 24.56 -3.45
C LEU A 344 7.01 25.28 -2.10
N ASP A 345 7.48 24.66 -1.03
CA ASP A 345 7.46 25.21 0.34
C ASP A 345 6.06 25.64 0.82
N LEU A 346 5.03 24.98 0.29
CA LEU A 346 3.62 25.29 0.59
C LEU A 346 3.18 24.68 1.91
N LEU A 347 3.58 23.43 2.16
CA LEU A 347 3.17 22.65 3.32
C LEU A 347 4.36 21.92 3.94
N THR A 348 4.28 21.73 5.23
CA THR A 348 5.21 20.87 5.97
C THR A 348 4.73 19.41 6.00
N SER A 349 5.64 18.51 6.40
CA SER A 349 5.30 17.10 6.66
C SER A 349 4.12 16.99 7.63
N SER A 350 4.14 17.72 8.74
CA SER A 350 3.09 17.69 9.76
C SER A 350 1.72 18.11 9.20
N GLU A 351 1.68 19.17 8.39
CA GLU A 351 0.45 19.67 7.77
C GLU A 351 -0.14 18.68 6.77
N ILE A 352 0.70 18.08 5.91
CA ILE A 352 0.28 17.08 4.93
C ILE A 352 -0.28 15.84 5.64
N ARG A 353 0.45 15.30 6.61
CA ARG A 353 0.04 14.11 7.38
C ARG A 353 -1.26 14.36 8.12
N TYR A 354 -1.37 15.51 8.78
CA TYR A 354 -2.58 15.89 9.51
C TYR A 354 -3.80 15.95 8.61
N ALA A 355 -3.72 16.65 7.48
CA ALA A 355 -4.85 16.76 6.54
C ALA A 355 -5.21 15.39 5.92
N LEU A 356 -4.22 14.60 5.47
CA LEU A 356 -4.47 13.29 4.87
C LEU A 356 -5.07 12.28 5.87
N SER A 357 -4.71 12.36 7.16
CA SER A 357 -5.27 11.47 8.21
C SER A 357 -6.75 11.76 8.52
N GLY A 358 -7.27 12.91 8.12
CA GLY A 358 -8.69 13.26 8.25
C GLY A 358 -9.59 12.63 7.17
N ILE A 359 -9.01 12.03 6.11
CA ILE A 359 -9.77 11.46 5.00
C ILE A 359 -10.17 10.02 5.33
N ASP A 360 -11.47 9.74 5.33
CA ASP A 360 -12.00 8.40 5.58
C ASP A 360 -11.82 7.48 4.35
N MET A 361 -10.69 6.80 4.32
CA MET A 361 -10.40 5.74 3.34
C MET A 361 -10.57 4.35 3.95
N ASP A 362 -10.89 4.23 5.24
CA ASP A 362 -11.10 2.93 5.90
C ASP A 362 -12.48 2.37 5.57
N SER A 363 -13.47 3.26 5.33
CA SER A 363 -14.84 2.88 4.95
C SER A 363 -15.03 2.56 3.46
N GLY A 364 -14.01 2.77 2.63
CA GLY A 364 -14.07 2.51 1.19
C GLY A 364 -13.50 3.65 0.34
N ARG A 365 -14.05 3.85 -0.87
CA ARG A 365 -13.63 4.94 -1.77
C ARG A 365 -13.95 6.29 -1.15
N ALA A 366 -12.95 7.14 -1.00
CA ALA A 366 -13.06 8.50 -0.47
C ALA A 366 -12.96 9.55 -1.59
N ASN A 367 -13.60 10.69 -1.39
CA ASN A 367 -13.45 11.86 -2.25
C ASN A 367 -12.92 13.03 -1.43
N MET A 368 -11.67 13.38 -1.63
CA MET A 368 -11.08 14.57 -1.01
C MET A 368 -11.51 15.81 -1.77
N LYS A 369 -12.18 16.73 -1.08
CA LYS A 369 -12.39 18.08 -1.61
C LYS A 369 -11.20 18.95 -1.21
N LEU A 370 -10.65 19.67 -2.16
CA LEU A 370 -9.48 20.51 -1.91
C LEU A 370 -9.72 21.54 -0.80
N GLY A 371 -10.93 22.12 -0.75
CA GLY A 371 -11.30 23.05 0.31
C GLY A 371 -11.32 22.44 1.71
N ASP A 372 -11.70 21.16 1.86
CA ASP A 372 -11.65 20.46 3.14
C ASP A 372 -10.21 20.18 3.57
N PHE A 373 -9.33 19.82 2.62
CA PHE A 373 -7.91 19.65 2.85
C PHE A 373 -7.26 20.94 3.38
N VAL A 374 -7.53 22.08 2.72
CA VAL A 374 -7.04 23.41 3.14
C VAL A 374 -7.56 23.78 4.53
N LYS A 375 -8.82 23.48 4.81
CA LYS A 375 -9.44 23.71 6.12
C LYS A 375 -8.75 22.91 7.23
N ASP A 376 -8.41 21.65 6.99
CA ASP A 376 -7.71 20.81 7.96
C ASP A 376 -6.30 21.33 8.25
N VAL A 377 -5.56 21.77 7.21
CA VAL A 377 -4.26 22.41 7.38
C VAL A 377 -4.39 23.66 8.27
N ASN A 378 -5.36 24.53 7.99
CA ASN A 378 -5.57 25.75 8.75
C ASN A 378 -5.98 25.49 10.19
N LEU A 379 -6.78 24.45 10.44
CA LEU A 379 -7.14 24.01 11.78
C LEU A 379 -5.88 23.61 12.61
N LEU A 380 -4.94 22.88 11.99
CA LEU A 380 -3.68 22.56 12.65
C LEU A 380 -2.86 23.84 12.94
N ARG A 381 -2.77 24.77 11.99
CA ARG A 381 -2.03 26.03 12.16
C ARG A 381 -2.57 26.87 13.33
N GLU A 382 -3.89 27.05 13.38
CA GLU A 382 -4.54 27.76 14.50
C GLU A 382 -4.29 27.08 15.86
N LEU A 383 -4.39 25.75 15.90
CA LEU A 383 -4.13 24.99 17.14
C LEU A 383 -2.68 25.17 17.59
N VAL A 384 -1.74 25.09 16.67
CA VAL A 384 -0.30 25.21 16.98
C VAL A 384 0.06 26.63 17.44
N GLU A 385 -0.49 27.67 16.82
CA GLU A 385 -0.29 29.05 17.29
C GLU A 385 -0.77 29.23 18.73
N MET A 386 -1.90 28.65 19.07
CA MET A 386 -2.41 28.65 20.45
C MET A 386 -1.46 27.85 21.38
N LEU A 387 -1.03 26.65 21.00
CA LEU A 387 -0.13 25.82 21.80
C LEU A 387 1.21 26.50 22.03
N ASP A 388 1.79 27.15 21.04
CA ASP A 388 3.02 27.93 21.18
C ASP A 388 2.86 29.07 22.20
N SER A 389 1.72 29.78 22.16
CA SER A 389 1.44 30.87 23.12
C SER A 389 1.31 30.38 24.55
N LEU A 390 0.89 29.13 24.74
CA LEU A 390 0.65 28.50 26.03
C LEU A 390 1.85 27.68 26.55
N SER A 391 2.80 27.34 25.69
CA SER A 391 3.93 26.44 26.00
C SER A 391 4.75 26.88 27.22
N HIS A 392 4.87 28.19 27.47
CA HIS A 392 5.53 28.75 28.64
C HIS A 392 4.74 28.57 29.96
N SER A 393 3.46 28.22 29.87
CA SER A 393 2.54 28.06 31.00
C SER A 393 2.31 26.58 31.36
N TYR A 394 2.67 25.65 30.48
CA TYR A 394 2.47 24.23 30.70
C TYR A 394 3.74 23.59 31.26
N ALA A 395 3.58 22.86 32.36
CA ALA A 395 4.63 21.98 32.82
C ALA A 395 4.88 20.90 31.77
N GLN A 396 6.10 20.83 31.24
CA GLN A 396 6.52 19.82 30.24
C GLN A 396 6.36 18.37 30.74
N ASN A 397 6.03 18.16 32.02
CA ASN A 397 5.91 16.90 32.73
C ASN A 397 4.47 16.62 33.22
N GLY A 398 3.44 17.05 32.52
CA GLY A 398 2.07 16.66 32.83
C GLY A 398 1.91 15.12 32.75
N MET A 399 1.18 14.53 33.73
CA MET A 399 0.84 13.10 33.66
C MET A 399 -0.06 12.87 32.46
N VAL A 400 0.36 11.97 31.56
CA VAL A 400 -0.42 11.59 30.37
C VAL A 400 -1.67 10.82 30.80
N ASP A 401 -2.86 11.23 30.35
CA ASP A 401 -4.12 10.53 30.60
C ASP A 401 -4.17 9.20 29.84
N SER A 402 -3.88 8.13 30.55
CA SER A 402 -3.86 6.77 30.00
C SER A 402 -5.23 6.31 29.49
N ALA A 403 -6.35 6.82 30.04
CA ALA A 403 -7.69 6.43 29.61
C ALA A 403 -8.01 7.02 28.22
N ILE A 404 -7.60 8.26 27.95
CA ILE A 404 -7.77 8.89 26.63
C ILE A 404 -6.87 8.21 25.60
N LEU A 405 -5.61 7.93 25.96
CA LEU A 405 -4.70 7.19 25.07
C LEU A 405 -5.23 5.80 24.72
N SER A 406 -5.74 5.05 25.71
CA SER A 406 -6.29 3.71 25.48
C SER A 406 -7.42 3.72 24.46
N ARG A 407 -8.29 4.74 24.46
CA ARG A 407 -9.34 4.90 23.46
C ARG A 407 -8.79 5.11 22.04
N GLN A 408 -7.70 5.88 21.89
CA GLN A 408 -7.06 6.06 20.59
C GLN A 408 -6.40 4.76 20.10
N VAL A 409 -5.74 4.03 21.01
CA VAL A 409 -5.08 2.76 20.72
C VAL A 409 -6.04 1.72 20.16
N GLU A 410 -7.29 1.67 20.69
CA GLU A 410 -8.33 0.77 20.16
C GLU A 410 -8.52 0.92 18.64
N PHE A 411 -8.44 2.16 18.12
CA PHE A 411 -8.57 2.45 16.70
C PHE A 411 -7.26 2.40 15.90
N LEU A 412 -6.13 2.13 16.55
CA LEU A 412 -4.81 2.01 15.91
C LEU A 412 -4.20 0.61 16.09
N THR A 413 -4.94 -0.33 16.65
CA THR A 413 -4.51 -1.73 16.79
C THR A 413 -4.84 -2.51 15.51
N PRO A 414 -3.90 -3.30 14.96
CA PRO A 414 -4.18 -4.18 13.83
C PRO A 414 -5.41 -5.07 14.08
N GLY A 415 -6.30 -5.16 13.10
CA GLY A 415 -7.61 -5.81 13.24
C GLY A 415 -8.76 -4.89 13.67
N ASN A 416 -8.49 -3.62 14.05
CA ASN A 416 -9.52 -2.63 14.38
C ASN A 416 -9.12 -1.21 13.95
N VAL A 417 -8.40 -1.08 12.83
CA VAL A 417 -7.86 0.22 12.41
C VAL A 417 -8.96 1.12 11.86
N ASN A 418 -9.06 2.32 12.46
CA ASN A 418 -9.88 3.43 11.98
C ASN A 418 -9.13 4.74 12.25
N ILE A 419 -8.38 5.20 11.26
CA ILE A 419 -7.49 6.36 11.38
C ILE A 419 -8.29 7.64 11.70
N VAL A 420 -9.44 7.81 11.09
CA VAL A 420 -10.29 9.00 11.30
C VAL A 420 -10.86 9.02 12.73
N ALA A 421 -11.28 7.87 13.24
CA ALA A 421 -11.76 7.80 14.63
C ALA A 421 -10.63 8.10 15.64
N ALA A 422 -9.43 7.55 15.40
CA ALA A 422 -8.25 7.85 16.23
C ALA A 422 -7.86 9.34 16.15
N ARG A 423 -7.95 9.95 14.94
CA ARG A 423 -7.69 11.36 14.72
C ARG A 423 -8.72 12.26 15.42
N LYS A 424 -10.00 11.92 15.43
CA LYS A 424 -11.04 12.66 16.17
C LYS A 424 -10.78 12.75 17.65
N ILE A 425 -10.13 11.76 18.26
CA ILE A 425 -9.74 11.82 19.68
C ILE A 425 -8.66 12.89 19.90
N LEU A 426 -7.67 12.95 18.99
CA LEU A 426 -6.65 14.00 19.00
C LEU A 426 -7.29 15.40 18.85
N ASP A 427 -8.17 15.56 17.87
CA ASP A 427 -8.85 16.83 17.59
C ASP A 427 -9.72 17.27 18.77
N TRP A 428 -10.48 16.35 19.35
CA TRP A 428 -11.27 16.62 20.53
C TRP A 428 -10.40 17.12 21.70
N HIS A 429 -9.26 16.46 21.99
CA HIS A 429 -8.37 16.88 23.05
C HIS A 429 -7.74 18.25 22.76
N GLY A 430 -7.36 18.51 21.50
CA GLY A 430 -6.89 19.83 21.06
C GLY A 430 -7.93 20.95 21.31
N LEU A 431 -9.21 20.64 21.06
CA LEU A 431 -10.30 21.56 21.35
C LEU A 431 -10.49 21.80 22.85
N GLN A 432 -10.31 20.78 23.71
CA GLN A 432 -10.33 20.97 25.17
C GLN A 432 -9.21 21.89 25.63
N LEU A 433 -8.00 21.79 25.06
CA LEU A 433 -6.90 22.71 25.31
C LEU A 433 -7.24 24.12 24.84
N LYS A 434 -7.77 24.29 23.62
CA LYS A 434 -8.18 25.58 23.05
C LYS A 434 -9.21 26.29 23.93
N ASN A 435 -10.17 25.58 24.46
CA ASN A 435 -11.22 26.12 25.31
C ASN A 435 -10.80 26.22 26.79
N ARG A 436 -9.57 25.92 27.14
CA ARG A 436 -9.03 25.89 28.51
C ARG A 436 -9.77 24.93 29.46
N HIS A 437 -10.44 23.90 28.91
CA HIS A 437 -11.05 22.84 29.68
C HIS A 437 -10.04 21.76 30.08
N SER A 438 -8.83 21.81 29.50
CA SER A 438 -7.69 20.98 29.85
C SER A 438 -6.42 21.83 29.81
N THR A 439 -5.44 21.47 30.63
CA THR A 439 -4.08 22.02 30.63
C THR A 439 -3.05 20.94 30.32
N ASP A 440 -3.51 19.75 29.91
CA ASP A 440 -2.69 18.56 29.72
C ASP A 440 -2.14 18.50 28.29
N LEU A 441 -1.09 19.30 28.03
CA LEU A 441 -0.35 19.27 26.77
C LEU A 441 0.35 17.91 26.55
N GLY A 442 0.77 17.24 27.63
CA GLY A 442 1.46 15.95 27.55
C GLY A 442 0.59 14.87 26.88
N THR A 443 -0.70 14.78 27.26
CA THR A 443 -1.66 13.88 26.62
C THR A 443 -1.86 14.24 25.14
N TRP A 444 -2.00 15.53 24.81
CA TRP A 444 -2.14 15.94 23.42
C TRP A 444 -0.92 15.55 22.57
N LEU A 445 0.29 15.78 23.07
CA LEU A 445 1.52 15.40 22.37
C LEU A 445 1.61 13.88 22.17
N ALA A 446 1.20 13.09 23.18
CA ALA A 446 1.17 11.64 23.06
C ALA A 446 0.14 11.16 22.01
N LEU A 447 -1.04 11.78 21.96
CA LEU A 447 -2.07 11.51 20.94
C LEU A 447 -1.61 11.94 19.55
N ALA A 448 -0.86 13.04 19.45
CA ALA A 448 -0.40 13.64 18.20
C ALA A 448 0.77 12.88 17.56
N GLU A 449 1.58 12.18 18.34
CA GLU A 449 2.82 11.54 17.89
C GLU A 449 2.66 10.62 16.67
N PRO A 450 1.65 9.76 16.55
CA PRO A 450 1.47 8.95 15.35
C PRO A 450 1.13 9.77 14.10
N PHE A 451 0.46 10.90 14.26
CA PHE A 451 -0.06 11.72 13.16
C PHE A 451 0.92 12.77 12.69
N VAL A 452 1.52 13.49 13.60
CA VAL A 452 2.41 14.66 13.35
C VAL A 452 3.72 14.55 14.14
N PRO A 453 4.53 13.52 13.89
CA PRO A 453 5.70 13.19 14.72
C PRO A 453 6.76 14.30 14.72
N GLU A 454 6.96 15.02 13.61
CA GLU A 454 7.90 16.14 13.55
C GLU A 454 7.47 17.27 14.50
N LEU A 455 6.21 17.64 14.49
CA LEU A 455 5.64 18.64 15.41
C LEU A 455 5.86 18.23 16.87
N VAL A 456 5.61 16.97 17.21
CA VAL A 456 5.80 16.46 18.57
C VAL A 456 7.28 16.47 18.98
N ARG A 457 8.20 16.10 18.06
CA ARG A 457 9.65 16.19 18.32
C ARG A 457 10.07 17.63 18.65
N ASN A 458 9.56 18.60 17.88
CA ASN A 458 9.89 20.01 18.12
C ASN A 458 9.38 20.51 19.46
N PHE A 459 8.13 20.23 19.83
CA PHE A 459 7.61 20.57 21.15
C PHE A 459 8.43 19.95 22.29
N ARG A 460 8.84 18.68 22.16
CA ARG A 460 9.65 18.00 23.18
C ARG A 460 11.09 18.54 23.26
N SER A 461 11.66 19.05 22.17
CA SER A 461 13.06 19.49 22.13
C SER A 461 13.24 20.99 22.43
N ILE A 462 12.37 21.85 21.90
CA ILE A 462 12.51 23.31 21.98
C ILE A 462 11.31 24.00 22.65
N GLY A 463 10.28 23.24 23.06
CA GLY A 463 9.07 23.76 23.71
C GLY A 463 8.11 24.50 22.78
N SER A 464 8.27 24.38 21.46
CA SER A 464 7.42 25.04 20.46
C SER A 464 7.35 24.20 19.17
N ALA A 465 6.43 24.57 18.26
CA ALA A 465 6.30 23.92 16.96
C ALA A 465 7.53 24.13 16.05
N GLY A 466 8.27 25.22 16.23
CA GLY A 466 9.34 25.61 15.30
C GLY A 466 8.78 25.74 13.87
N ASP A 467 9.52 25.19 12.90
CA ASP A 467 9.15 25.22 11.48
C ASP A 467 8.31 23.98 11.03
N SER A 468 7.89 23.13 11.97
CA SER A 468 7.08 21.93 11.66
C SER A 468 5.65 22.25 11.21
N VAL A 469 5.21 23.50 11.39
CA VAL A 469 3.93 24.03 10.90
C VAL A 469 4.14 25.46 10.40
N ARG A 470 3.58 25.78 9.23
CA ARG A 470 3.65 27.12 8.66
C ARG A 470 2.83 28.13 9.45
N ARG A 471 3.24 29.38 9.42
CA ARG A 471 2.49 30.49 10.02
C ARG A 471 1.51 31.08 9.01
N GLY A 472 0.40 31.61 9.52
CA GLY A 472 -0.66 32.22 8.73
C GLY A 472 -1.56 31.20 8.03
N MET A 473 -2.62 31.70 7.39
CA MET A 473 -3.62 30.87 6.75
C MET A 473 -3.18 30.43 5.34
N LEU A 474 -3.42 29.18 5.02
CA LEU A 474 -3.30 28.65 3.66
C LEU A 474 -4.56 29.03 2.87
N ASP A 475 -4.38 29.56 1.67
CA ASP A 475 -5.48 29.76 0.74
C ASP A 475 -5.56 28.61 -0.29
N GLN A 476 -6.78 28.40 -0.84
CA GLN A 476 -7.01 27.32 -1.80
C GLN A 476 -6.28 27.57 -3.12
N ASP A 477 -6.09 28.81 -3.53
CA ASP A 477 -5.42 29.14 -4.80
C ASP A 477 -3.95 28.77 -4.78
N SER A 478 -3.29 28.81 -3.61
CA SER A 478 -1.93 28.32 -3.44
C SER A 478 -1.81 26.83 -3.75
N ILE A 479 -2.78 26.01 -3.32
CA ILE A 479 -2.80 24.59 -3.64
C ILE A 479 -3.27 24.33 -5.07
N ASN A 480 -4.17 25.12 -5.63
CA ASN A 480 -4.59 24.99 -7.02
C ASN A 480 -3.40 25.10 -8.01
N ARG A 481 -2.35 25.83 -7.65
CA ARG A 481 -1.13 25.98 -8.50
C ARG A 481 -0.33 24.67 -8.65
N VAL A 482 -0.49 23.72 -7.72
CA VAL A 482 0.17 22.40 -7.80
C VAL A 482 -0.74 21.32 -8.37
N LEU A 483 -2.01 21.65 -8.65
CA LEU A 483 -2.89 20.77 -9.40
C LEU A 483 -2.44 20.79 -10.86
N ASN A 484 -1.83 19.70 -11.31
CA ASN A 484 -1.60 19.47 -12.72
C ASN A 484 -2.95 19.07 -13.35
N VAL A 485 -3.67 20.08 -13.85
CA VAL A 485 -4.94 19.91 -14.59
C VAL A 485 -4.67 19.93 -16.07
#